data_4ca19c5f5e422f432555ebcdb0c852cb
#
_entry.id   4ca19c5f5e422f432555ebcdb0c852cb
#
_cell.length_a   1.000
_cell.length_b   1.000
_cell.length_c   1.000
_cell.angle_alpha   90.00
_cell.angle_beta   90.00
_cell.angle_gamma   90.00
#
_symmetry.space_group_name_H-M   'P 1'
#
loop_
_entity.id
_entity.type
_entity.pdbx_description
1 polymer ?
#
loop_
_entity_poly.entity_id
_entity_poly.type
_entity_poly.pdbx_seq_one_letter_code
_entity_poly.pdbx_strand_id
1 'polypeptide(L)'
;MSTEVINKTDMKWYVVRTQGNREKSVAEKIKKEGETGDLVGKIGQVLVPLEKSVFLKNNKKVEKETIMFPGYIFMETNSLGELKYFLKGVKGATGFLAERNGDIQSLTEAEVNKMIGKQTESMNKKIDNIF
;
A
#
# COMPACT_ATOMS: atom_id res chain seq x y z
N MET A 1 -8.25 -26.74 -10.91
CA MET A 1 -8.44 -26.70 -10.19
C MET A 1 -8.51 -25.59 -9.72
N SER A 2 -9.08 -25.41 -9.35
CA SER A 2 -9.28 -24.36 -8.89
C SER A 2 -8.37 -23.84 -8.12
N THR A 3 -7.58 -24.31 -8.15
CA THR A 3 -6.57 -23.93 -7.52
C THR A 3 -6.20 -22.61 -7.76
N GLU A 4 -6.66 -22.16 -8.72
CA GLU A 4 -6.35 -20.95 -9.08
C GLU A 4 -7.00 -20.00 -8.23
N VAL A 5 -7.83 -20.34 -7.45
CA VAL A 5 -8.42 -19.43 -6.52
C VAL A 5 -7.32 -18.94 -5.60
N ILE A 6 -7.09 -17.65 -5.59
CA ILE A 6 -6.13 -17.08 -4.68
C ILE A 6 -6.67 -17.26 -3.28
N ASN A 7 -5.94 -17.97 -2.47
CA ASN A 7 -6.36 -18.17 -1.11
C ASN A 7 -5.91 -16.98 -0.29
N LYS A 8 -6.83 -16.07 -0.02
CA LYS A 8 -6.50 -14.86 0.72
C LYS A 8 -6.01 -15.15 2.13
N THR A 9 -6.29 -16.31 2.67
CA THR A 9 -5.80 -16.62 4.01
C THR A 9 -4.30 -16.83 4.03
N ASP A 10 -3.69 -17.09 2.86
CA ASP A 10 -2.24 -17.24 2.78
C ASP A 10 -1.55 -15.92 2.50
N MET A 11 -2.32 -14.90 2.19
CA MET A 11 -1.76 -13.57 1.94
C MET A 11 -1.45 -12.89 3.24
N LYS A 12 -0.29 -12.25 3.29
CA LYS A 12 0.09 -11.45 4.46
C LYS A 12 0.44 -10.07 3.97
N TRP A 13 0.29 -9.11 4.86
CA TRP A 13 0.60 -7.73 4.55
C TRP A 13 2.06 -7.41 4.86
N TYR A 14 2.68 -6.66 3.97
CA TYR A 14 4.05 -6.21 4.13
C TYR A 14 4.15 -4.75 3.73
N VAL A 15 5.20 -4.10 4.15
CA VAL A 15 5.45 -2.71 3.80
C VAL A 15 6.65 -2.65 2.87
N VAL A 16 6.46 -2.01 1.72
CA VAL A 16 7.54 -1.78 0.77
C VAL A 16 8.04 -0.36 0.95
N ARG A 17 9.35 -0.21 1.06
CA ARG A 17 9.96 1.11 1.17
C ARG A 17 10.31 1.61 -0.22
N THR A 18 10.12 2.89 -0.43
CA THR A 18 10.42 3.52 -1.71
C THR A 18 11.20 4.80 -1.49
N GLN A 19 11.80 5.30 -2.56
CA GLN A 19 12.34 6.64 -2.55
C GLN A 19 11.19 7.64 -2.54
N GLY A 20 11.43 8.82 -2.02
CA GLY A 20 10.40 9.85 -1.94
C GLY A 20 9.81 10.17 -3.31
N ASN A 21 8.51 10.39 -3.34
CA ASN A 21 7.74 10.70 -4.54
C ASN A 21 7.68 9.57 -5.56
N ARG A 22 8.09 8.35 -5.18
CA ARG A 22 8.02 7.19 -6.06
C ARG A 22 6.95 6.20 -5.64
N GLU A 23 6.20 6.50 -4.61
CA GLU A 23 5.22 5.55 -4.05
C GLU A 23 4.20 5.09 -5.08
N LYS A 24 3.58 6.03 -5.77
CA LYS A 24 2.54 5.68 -6.75
C LYS A 24 3.11 4.93 -7.94
N SER A 25 4.27 5.33 -8.40
CA SER A 25 4.93 4.69 -9.54
C SER A 25 5.30 3.24 -9.21
N VAL A 26 5.88 3.02 -8.04
CA VAL A 26 6.24 1.66 -7.60
C VAL A 26 4.99 0.82 -7.38
N ALA A 27 3.96 1.39 -6.75
CA ALA A 27 2.71 0.67 -6.51
C ALA A 27 2.06 0.22 -7.82
N GLU A 28 2.07 1.07 -8.84
CA GLU A 28 1.51 0.70 -10.14
C GLU A 28 2.27 -0.43 -10.79
N LYS A 29 3.59 -0.44 -10.68
CA LYS A 29 4.40 -1.53 -11.24
C LYS A 29 4.11 -2.85 -10.53
N ILE A 30 3.93 -2.80 -9.20
CA ILE A 30 3.59 -4.00 -8.45
C ILE A 30 2.20 -4.50 -8.85
N LYS A 31 1.23 -3.59 -8.96
CA LYS A 31 -0.13 -3.97 -9.37
C LYS A 31 -0.13 -4.60 -10.75
N LYS A 32 0.60 -4.00 -11.68
CA LYS A 32 0.65 -4.50 -13.04
C LYS A 32 1.27 -5.89 -13.08
N GLU A 33 2.31 -6.12 -12.32
CA GLU A 33 2.95 -7.43 -12.25
C GLU A 33 1.97 -8.49 -11.74
N GLY A 34 1.16 -8.14 -10.76
CA GLY A 34 0.16 -9.05 -10.23
C GLY A 34 -1.04 -9.27 -11.15
N GLU A 35 -1.30 -8.35 -12.06
CA GLU A 35 -2.41 -8.48 -12.98
C GLU A 35 -2.03 -9.20 -14.27
N THR A 36 -0.87 -8.89 -14.82
CA THR A 36 -0.50 -9.39 -16.14
C THR A 36 0.92 -9.98 -16.24
N GLY A 37 1.69 -9.92 -15.18
CA GLY A 37 3.07 -10.38 -15.19
C GLY A 37 3.24 -11.81 -14.69
N ASP A 38 4.46 -12.12 -14.29
CA ASP A 38 4.80 -13.46 -13.80
C ASP A 38 4.27 -13.72 -12.39
N LEU A 39 3.83 -12.70 -11.68
CA LEU A 39 3.36 -12.83 -10.31
C LEU A 39 1.84 -12.78 -10.19
N VAL A 40 1.14 -13.12 -11.27
CA VAL A 40 -0.31 -13.21 -11.25
C VAL A 40 -0.73 -14.25 -10.20
N GLY A 41 -1.68 -13.88 -9.35
CA GLY A 41 -2.14 -14.75 -8.27
C GLY A 41 -1.26 -14.71 -7.03
N LYS A 42 -0.16 -13.99 -7.08
CA LYS A 42 0.78 -13.91 -5.95
C LYS A 42 0.77 -12.55 -5.25
N ILE A 43 0.06 -11.60 -5.82
CA ILE A 43 -0.05 -10.26 -5.25
C ILE A 43 -1.53 -9.97 -5.01
N GLY A 44 -1.86 -9.54 -3.80
CA GLY A 44 -3.22 -9.14 -3.46
C GLY A 44 -3.37 -7.63 -3.60
N GLN A 45 -3.85 -6.98 -2.55
CA GLN A 45 -4.05 -5.55 -2.58
C GLN A 45 -2.71 -4.80 -2.49
N VAL A 46 -2.63 -3.67 -3.16
CA VAL A 46 -1.47 -2.78 -3.08
C VAL A 46 -2.01 -1.39 -2.80
N LEU A 47 -1.63 -0.82 -1.68
CA LEU A 47 -2.21 0.44 -1.20
C LEU A 47 -1.16 1.51 -0.94
N VAL A 48 -1.46 2.71 -1.41
CA VAL A 48 -0.71 3.90 -1.03
C VAL A 48 -1.72 4.80 -0.33
N PRO A 49 -1.84 4.72 1.01
CA PRO A 49 -2.87 5.48 1.72
C PRO A 49 -2.68 6.98 1.53
N LEU A 50 -3.78 7.65 1.21
CA LEU A 50 -3.79 9.08 0.99
C LEU A 50 -4.59 9.78 2.08
N GLU A 51 -4.17 10.98 2.42
CA GLU A 51 -4.87 11.81 3.35
C GLU A 51 -5.37 13.02 2.61
N LYS A 52 -6.65 13.34 2.76
CA LYS A 52 -7.22 14.51 2.11
C LYS A 52 -7.36 15.63 3.14
N SER A 53 -6.92 16.81 2.75
CA SER A 53 -7.15 18.00 3.57
C SER A 53 -7.90 19.02 2.73
N VAL A 54 -8.76 19.78 3.40
CA VAL A 54 -9.54 20.83 2.76
C VAL A 54 -9.16 22.13 3.43
N PHE A 55 -8.79 23.11 2.66
CA PHE A 55 -8.44 24.42 3.20
C PHE A 55 -8.98 25.53 2.28
N LEU A 56 -9.02 26.75 2.83
CA LEU A 56 -9.51 27.88 2.05
C LEU A 56 -8.32 28.62 1.47
N LYS A 57 -8.41 28.91 0.17
CA LYS A 57 -7.41 29.72 -0.50
C LYS A 57 -8.18 30.72 -1.38
N ASN A 58 -8.00 32.00 -1.12
CA ASN A 58 -8.71 33.05 -1.83
C ASN A 58 -10.24 32.87 -1.74
N ASN A 59 -10.72 32.46 -0.57
CA ASN A 59 -12.14 32.21 -0.27
C ASN A 59 -12.73 31.04 -1.05
N LYS A 60 -11.89 30.19 -1.65
CA LYS A 60 -12.36 28.98 -2.33
C LYS A 60 -11.85 27.77 -1.60
N LYS A 61 -12.68 26.72 -1.55
CA LYS A 61 -12.28 25.46 -0.97
C LYS A 61 -11.29 24.78 -1.90
N VAL A 62 -10.16 24.40 -1.36
CA VAL A 62 -9.14 23.67 -2.10
C VAL A 62 -8.93 22.33 -1.41
N GLU A 63 -9.02 21.23 -2.17
CA GLU A 63 -8.72 19.91 -1.63
C GLU A 63 -7.31 19.56 -2.01
N LYS A 64 -6.59 19.01 -1.06
CA LYS A 64 -5.23 18.52 -1.30
C LYS A 64 -5.12 17.10 -0.81
N GLU A 65 -4.58 16.23 -1.66
CA GLU A 65 -4.29 14.87 -1.27
C GLU A 65 -2.80 14.75 -1.01
N THR A 66 -2.45 14.17 0.12
CA THR A 66 -1.05 13.90 0.46
C THR A 66 -0.91 12.44 0.82
N ILE A 67 0.28 11.90 0.61
CA ILE A 67 0.55 10.52 0.96
C ILE A 67 0.67 10.44 2.47
N MET A 68 -0.13 9.56 3.08
CA MET A 68 -0.20 9.45 4.53
C MET A 68 1.10 8.90 5.13
N PHE A 69 1.74 7.95 4.41
CA PHE A 69 2.99 7.36 4.86
C PHE A 69 4.03 7.52 3.75
N PRO A 70 4.68 8.69 3.65
CA PRO A 70 5.65 8.91 2.58
C PRO A 70 6.79 7.89 2.60
N GLY A 71 7.07 7.32 1.44
CA GLY A 71 8.13 6.33 1.30
C GLY A 71 7.69 4.91 1.60
N TYR A 72 6.39 4.68 1.83
CA TYR A 72 5.89 3.35 2.18
C TYR A 72 4.68 2.96 1.34
N ILE A 73 4.62 1.68 0.98
CA ILE A 73 3.49 1.09 0.28
C ILE A 73 3.08 -0.14 1.08
N PHE A 74 1.78 -0.36 1.27
CA PHE A 74 1.28 -1.57 1.91
C PHE A 74 0.82 -2.53 0.84
N MET A 75 1.26 -3.78 0.91
CA MET A 75 0.84 -4.78 -0.08
C MET A 75 0.67 -6.15 0.54
N GLU A 76 -0.20 -6.95 -0.09
CA GLU A 76 -0.40 -8.33 0.30
C GLU A 76 0.29 -9.25 -0.67
N THR A 77 0.94 -10.29 -0.19
CA THR A 77 1.50 -11.33 -1.03
C THR A 77 1.58 -12.65 -0.27
N ASN A 78 1.51 -13.74 -1.02
CA ASN A 78 1.77 -15.06 -0.48
C ASN A 78 3.12 -15.58 -0.96
N SER A 79 3.90 -14.75 -1.65
CA SER A 79 5.15 -15.15 -2.27
C SER A 79 6.25 -14.13 -2.02
N LEU A 80 6.56 -13.93 -0.75
CA LEU A 80 7.50 -12.90 -0.33
C LEU A 80 8.85 -12.99 -1.02
N GLY A 81 9.40 -14.20 -1.15
CA GLY A 81 10.70 -14.37 -1.78
C GLY A 81 10.74 -13.90 -3.24
N GLU A 82 9.68 -14.23 -3.98
CA GLU A 82 9.59 -13.81 -5.37
C GLU A 82 9.41 -12.30 -5.47
N LEU A 83 8.63 -11.72 -4.56
CA LEU A 83 8.43 -10.29 -4.52
C LEU A 83 9.72 -9.55 -4.17
N LYS A 84 10.51 -10.09 -3.26
CA LYS A 84 11.81 -9.50 -2.94
C LYS A 84 12.68 -9.44 -4.18
N TYR A 85 12.70 -10.50 -4.94
CA TYR A 85 13.50 -10.55 -6.16
C TYR A 85 12.98 -9.56 -7.19
N PHE A 86 11.65 -9.54 -7.38
CA PHE A 86 11.04 -8.62 -8.33
C PHE A 86 11.36 -7.16 -8.00
N LEU A 87 11.27 -6.79 -6.72
CA LEU A 87 11.49 -5.41 -6.31
C LEU A 87 12.90 -4.91 -6.57
N LYS A 88 13.86 -5.83 -6.66
CA LYS A 88 15.24 -5.41 -6.98
C LYS A 88 15.34 -4.77 -8.34
N GLY A 89 14.45 -5.11 -9.26
CA GLY A 89 14.42 -4.54 -10.59
C GLY A 89 13.48 -3.36 -10.75
N VAL A 90 12.79 -2.95 -9.69
CA VAL A 90 11.84 -1.85 -9.77
C VAL A 90 12.52 -0.55 -9.34
N LYS A 91 12.59 0.39 -10.28
CA LYS A 91 13.19 1.69 -9.98
C LYS A 91 12.35 2.43 -8.96
N GLY A 92 12.99 2.92 -7.92
CA GLY A 92 12.31 3.63 -6.85
C GLY A 92 11.98 2.78 -5.65
N ALA A 93 11.97 1.45 -5.78
CA ALA A 93 11.76 0.57 -4.67
C ALA A 93 13.08 0.29 -3.97
N THR A 94 13.10 0.38 -2.63
CA THR A 94 14.31 0.09 -1.87
C THR A 94 14.23 -1.28 -1.20
N GLY A 95 13.07 -1.91 -1.21
CA GLY A 95 12.89 -3.24 -0.63
C GLY A 95 11.79 -3.26 0.40
N PHE A 96 11.64 -4.39 1.07
CA PHE A 96 10.65 -4.50 2.13
C PHE A 96 11.18 -3.91 3.43
N LEU A 97 10.26 -3.38 4.23
CA LEU A 97 10.60 -2.92 5.57
C LEU A 97 10.97 -4.14 6.40
N ALA A 98 12.13 -4.09 7.04
CA ALA A 98 12.64 -5.20 7.81
C ALA A 98 13.04 -4.76 9.21
N GLU A 99 13.12 -5.73 10.12
CA GLU A 99 13.60 -5.49 11.46
C GLU A 99 15.13 -5.39 11.44
N ARG A 100 15.71 -5.02 12.56
CA ARG A 100 17.17 -4.85 12.66
C ARG A 100 17.95 -6.09 12.29
N ASN A 101 17.37 -7.27 12.55
CA ASN A 101 18.05 -8.53 12.20
C ASN A 101 17.88 -8.90 10.73
N GLY A 102 17.21 -8.07 9.95
CA GLY A 102 17.00 -8.33 8.53
C GLY A 102 15.72 -9.10 8.21
N ASP A 103 14.98 -9.54 9.22
CA ASP A 103 13.72 -10.25 8.98
C ASP A 103 12.65 -9.29 8.53
N ILE A 104 11.95 -9.66 7.47
CA ILE A 104 10.86 -8.84 6.95
C ILE A 104 9.64 -9.01 7.84
N GLN A 105 9.13 -7.89 8.33
CA GLN A 105 8.00 -7.91 9.24
C GLN A 105 6.70 -7.95 8.47
N SER A 106 5.83 -8.90 8.82
CA SER A 106 4.48 -8.91 8.26
C SER A 106 3.55 -8.19 9.22
N LEU A 107 2.49 -7.62 8.66
CA LEU A 107 1.44 -6.98 9.43
C LEU A 107 0.18 -7.81 9.32
N THR A 108 -0.61 -7.82 10.36
CA THR A 108 -1.92 -8.48 10.30
C THR A 108 -2.88 -7.55 9.57
N GLU A 109 -3.96 -8.14 9.05
CA GLU A 109 -4.98 -7.34 8.40
C GLU A 109 -5.57 -6.32 9.38
N ALA A 110 -5.72 -6.69 10.64
CA ALA A 110 -6.21 -5.78 11.65
C ALA A 110 -5.29 -4.58 11.84
N GLU A 111 -3.97 -4.81 11.82
CA GLU A 111 -3.02 -3.72 11.95
C GLU A 111 -3.10 -2.76 10.76
N VAL A 112 -3.20 -3.30 9.55
CA VAL A 112 -3.32 -2.49 8.35
C VAL A 112 -4.61 -1.70 8.37
N ASN A 113 -5.73 -2.35 8.71
CA ASN A 113 -7.02 -1.68 8.79
C ASN A 113 -7.01 -0.56 9.83
N LYS A 114 -6.33 -0.77 10.92
CA LYS A 114 -6.22 0.24 11.96
C LYS A 114 -5.47 1.47 11.45
N MET A 115 -4.42 1.27 10.69
CA MET A 115 -3.64 2.37 10.14
C MET A 115 -4.42 3.13 9.06
N ILE A 116 -5.07 2.40 8.17
CA ILE A 116 -5.86 2.99 7.09
C ILE A 116 -7.21 3.48 7.60
N GLY A 117 -7.78 2.76 8.55
CA GLY A 117 -9.06 3.09 9.13
C GLY A 117 -9.11 4.42 9.84
N LYS A 118 -8.00 4.83 10.44
CA LYS A 118 -7.93 6.15 11.06
C LYS A 118 -8.20 7.24 10.04
N GLN A 119 -7.66 7.08 8.84
CA GLN A 119 -7.90 8.04 7.77
C GLN A 119 -9.36 8.01 7.35
N THR A 120 -9.92 6.82 7.19
CA THR A 120 -11.32 6.66 6.79
C THR A 120 -12.24 7.25 7.85
N GLU A 121 -11.97 6.99 9.11
CA GLU A 121 -12.77 7.54 10.19
C GLU A 121 -12.72 9.06 10.22
N SER A 122 -11.55 9.65 10.02
CA SER A 122 -11.40 11.09 9.97
C SER A 122 -12.21 11.68 8.83
N MET A 123 -12.19 11.03 7.67
CA MET A 123 -12.96 11.50 6.54
C MET A 123 -14.46 11.39 6.80
N ASN A 124 -14.89 10.28 7.38
CA ASN A 124 -16.29 10.07 7.71
C ASN A 124 -16.78 11.08 8.74
N LYS A 125 -15.96 11.38 9.72
CA LYS A 125 -16.31 12.39 10.71
C LYS A 125 -16.47 13.78 10.09
N LYS A 126 -15.61 14.11 9.14
CA LYS A 126 -15.71 15.37 8.43
C LYS A 126 -17.00 15.44 7.61
N ILE A 127 -17.35 14.35 6.97
CA ILE A 127 -18.58 14.26 6.19
C ILE A 127 -19.78 14.40 7.12
N ASP A 128 -19.77 13.73 8.26
CA ASP A 128 -20.85 13.80 9.23
C ASP A 128 -21.02 15.23 9.76
N ASN A 129 -19.94 15.94 9.94
CA ASN A 129 -20.00 17.30 10.43
C ASN A 129 -20.51 18.29 9.37
N ILE A 130 -20.45 17.91 8.11
CA ILE A 130 -20.96 18.75 7.03
C ILE A 130 -22.46 18.57 6.89
N PHE A 131 -22.95 17.40 7.19
CA PHE A 131 -24.38 17.09 7.15
C PHE A 131 -25.03 17.22 8.52
#